data_febe634efdf0fb82ed91056c2d633f07
#
_entry.id   febe634efdf0fb82ed91056c2d633f07
#
_cell.length_a   1.000
_cell.length_b   1.000
_cell.length_c   1.000
_cell.angle_alpha   90.00
_cell.angle_beta   90.00
_cell.angle_gamma   90.00
#
_symmetry.space_group_name_H-M   'P 1'
#
loop_
_entity.id
_entity.type
_entity.pdbx_description
1 polymer ?
#
loop_
_entity_poly.entity_id
_entity_poly.type
_entity_poly.pdbx_seq_one_letter_code
_entity_poly.pdbx_strand_id
1 'polypeptide(L)'
;MHKNVKIHESAYVDESCEIGEGTKVWHFCHIQPGAKIGKNCVFGQNVNVANDVIIGNNVKVQNNVSIYTGCEIEDDVFLGPSCVLTNVTNPRSQVNRHSLYEKTLFRRGATIGANATIVCGITLGRYCFVAAGSVVTKDVPDYALMIGNPARRKGWMSRHGHILKNPDSDGVMKCPESGLKYILASENVLRCLDIDEDQPLPEEMTSGSVFYDEFKKNSQ
;
A
#
# COMPACT_ATOMS: atom_id res chain seq x y z
N MET A 1 20.32 19.27 -4.22
CA MET A 1 19.44 19.27 -5.43
C MET A 1 19.01 17.85 -5.71
N HIS A 2 17.73 17.61 -5.71
CA HIS A 2 17.15 16.29 -5.97
C HIS A 2 17.25 16.00 -7.48
N LYS A 3 18.14 15.09 -7.88
CA LYS A 3 18.39 14.75 -9.28
C LYS A 3 17.12 14.08 -9.87
N ASN A 4 16.58 14.63 -10.97
CA ASN A 4 15.37 14.11 -11.66
C ASN A 4 14.10 14.01 -10.77
N VAL A 5 13.96 14.80 -9.70
CA VAL A 5 12.73 14.90 -8.91
C VAL A 5 11.85 16.00 -9.50
N LYS A 6 10.55 15.72 -9.71
CA LYS A 6 9.58 16.69 -10.17
C LYS A 6 8.71 17.15 -9.00
N ILE A 7 8.85 18.40 -8.57
CA ILE A 7 8.02 19.02 -7.55
C ILE A 7 7.20 20.13 -8.23
N HIS A 8 5.87 20.07 -8.09
CA HIS A 8 4.99 21.11 -8.62
C HIS A 8 5.17 22.42 -7.81
N GLU A 9 5.11 23.56 -8.46
CA GLU A 9 5.34 24.90 -7.85
C GLU A 9 4.43 25.19 -6.65
N SER A 10 3.22 24.64 -6.62
CA SER A 10 2.28 24.77 -5.50
C SER A 10 2.51 23.76 -4.37
N ALA A 11 3.45 22.84 -4.51
CA ALA A 11 3.80 21.90 -3.44
C ALA A 11 4.85 22.53 -2.52
N TYR A 12 4.74 22.24 -1.24
CA TYR A 12 5.70 22.68 -0.22
C TYR A 12 6.50 21.49 0.29
N VAL A 13 7.81 21.57 0.19
CA VAL A 13 8.74 20.57 0.69
C VAL A 13 9.65 21.24 1.70
N ASP A 14 9.57 20.83 2.95
CA ASP A 14 10.36 21.40 4.02
C ASP A 14 11.86 21.04 3.87
N GLU A 15 12.71 21.85 4.50
CA GLU A 15 14.13 21.54 4.61
C GLU A 15 14.33 20.18 5.33
N SER A 16 15.45 19.52 5.11
CA SER A 16 15.77 18.19 5.66
C SER A 16 14.98 16.99 5.11
N CYS A 17 14.12 17.18 4.10
CA CYS A 17 13.51 16.06 3.41
C CYS A 17 14.49 15.39 2.44
N GLU A 18 14.46 14.06 2.40
CA GLU A 18 15.17 13.27 1.41
C GLU A 18 14.17 12.73 0.37
N ILE A 19 14.35 13.05 -0.92
CA ILE A 19 13.48 12.58 -2.00
C ILE A 19 14.31 11.92 -3.08
N GLY A 20 14.02 10.64 -3.34
CA GLY A 20 14.73 9.82 -4.32
C GLY A 20 14.44 10.20 -5.77
N GLU A 21 15.37 9.84 -6.65
CA GLU A 21 15.33 10.10 -8.09
C GLU A 21 14.04 9.58 -8.74
N GLY A 22 13.50 10.29 -9.73
CA GLY A 22 12.31 9.93 -10.50
C GLY A 22 10.98 10.17 -9.76
N THR A 23 11.02 10.60 -8.49
CA THR A 23 9.82 10.88 -7.69
C THR A 23 9.12 12.14 -8.18
N LYS A 24 7.78 12.12 -8.16
CA LYS A 24 6.90 13.21 -8.59
C LYS A 24 5.99 13.63 -7.45
N VAL A 25 6.00 14.92 -7.13
CA VAL A 25 5.14 15.55 -6.11
C VAL A 25 4.23 16.56 -6.82
N TRP A 26 2.92 16.27 -6.80
CA TRP A 26 1.94 17.08 -7.52
C TRP A 26 1.40 18.25 -6.69
N HIS A 27 0.34 18.87 -7.17
CA HIS A 27 -0.23 20.12 -6.66
C HIS A 27 -0.60 20.05 -5.17
N PHE A 28 -0.29 21.10 -4.43
CA PHE A 28 -0.71 21.34 -3.05
C PHE A 28 -0.30 20.25 -2.06
N CYS A 29 0.75 19.47 -2.38
CA CYS A 29 1.34 18.53 -1.43
C CYS A 29 2.17 19.28 -0.39
N HIS A 30 2.24 18.70 0.83
CA HIS A 30 3.16 19.13 1.86
C HIS A 30 4.00 17.94 2.33
N ILE A 31 5.31 18.03 2.17
CA ILE A 31 6.28 17.05 2.68
C ILE A 31 6.99 17.71 3.86
N GLN A 32 6.76 17.19 5.07
CA GLN A 32 7.22 17.80 6.32
C GLN A 32 8.63 17.35 6.69
N PRO A 33 9.30 18.07 7.64
CA PRO A 33 10.71 17.85 7.96
C PRO A 33 11.06 16.41 8.33
N GLY A 34 12.23 15.95 7.89
CA GLY A 34 12.76 14.61 8.22
C GLY A 34 12.14 13.48 7.43
N ALA A 35 11.12 13.72 6.58
CA ALA A 35 10.55 12.69 5.73
C ALA A 35 11.59 12.14 4.74
N LYS A 36 11.64 10.80 4.62
CA LYS A 36 12.54 10.08 3.71
C LYS A 36 11.72 9.31 2.69
N ILE A 37 11.85 9.70 1.42
CA ILE A 37 11.08 9.17 0.31
C ILE A 37 12.02 8.53 -0.70
N GLY A 38 11.73 7.29 -1.07
CA GLY A 38 12.49 6.52 -2.06
C GLY A 38 12.34 7.04 -3.49
N LYS A 39 12.81 6.23 -4.43
CA LYS A 39 12.84 6.53 -5.88
C LYS A 39 11.49 6.20 -6.54
N ASN A 40 11.21 6.89 -7.67
CA ASN A 40 10.08 6.59 -8.57
C ASN A 40 8.69 6.65 -7.89
N CYS A 41 8.57 7.36 -6.76
CA CYS A 41 7.29 7.57 -6.08
C CYS A 41 6.43 8.59 -6.82
N VAL A 42 5.12 8.52 -6.61
CA VAL A 42 4.17 9.51 -7.13
C VAL A 42 3.23 9.93 -6.02
N PHE A 43 3.22 11.22 -5.69
CA PHE A 43 2.30 11.84 -4.76
C PHE A 43 1.28 12.64 -5.54
N GLY A 44 0.03 12.20 -5.49
CA GLY A 44 -1.11 12.88 -6.12
C GLY A 44 -1.40 14.23 -5.48
N GLN A 45 -2.42 14.91 -5.95
CA GLN A 45 -2.78 16.22 -5.44
C GLN A 45 -3.21 16.18 -3.97
N ASN A 46 -2.79 17.21 -3.21
CA ASN A 46 -3.19 17.40 -1.81
C ASN A 46 -2.80 16.24 -0.89
N VAL A 47 -1.61 15.69 -1.10
CA VAL A 47 -1.02 14.69 -0.20
C VAL A 47 -0.21 15.39 0.88
N ASN A 48 -0.39 14.98 2.13
CA ASN A 48 0.44 15.40 3.25
C ASN A 48 1.29 14.24 3.74
N VAL A 49 2.60 14.45 3.88
CA VAL A 49 3.54 13.51 4.48
C VAL A 49 4.10 14.17 5.74
N ALA A 50 3.76 13.62 6.90
CA ALA A 50 4.18 14.18 8.19
C ALA A 50 5.66 13.94 8.49
N ASN A 51 6.12 14.55 9.59
CA ASN A 51 7.52 14.47 10.03
C ASN A 51 8.01 13.02 10.18
N ASP A 52 9.26 12.81 9.77
CA ASP A 52 10.02 11.58 9.98
C ASP A 52 9.38 10.30 9.38
N VAL A 53 8.42 10.45 8.47
CA VAL A 53 7.81 9.33 7.75
C VAL A 53 8.83 8.72 6.77
N ILE A 54 8.90 7.39 6.74
CA ILE A 54 9.77 6.65 5.83
C ILE A 54 8.92 6.00 4.74
N ILE A 55 9.24 6.27 3.48
CA ILE A 55 8.55 5.74 2.31
C ILE A 55 9.58 5.12 1.36
N GLY A 56 9.37 3.86 1.01
CA GLY A 56 10.20 3.09 0.08
C GLY A 56 10.12 3.57 -1.36
N ASN A 57 10.53 2.71 -2.27
CA ASN A 57 10.59 3.00 -3.70
C ASN A 57 9.27 2.66 -4.39
N ASN A 58 9.00 3.29 -5.53
CA ASN A 58 7.85 3.01 -6.40
C ASN A 58 6.49 3.09 -5.71
N VAL A 59 6.37 3.85 -4.61
CA VAL A 59 5.11 4.04 -3.89
C VAL A 59 4.21 5.00 -4.66
N LYS A 60 2.92 4.65 -4.79
CA LYS A 60 1.91 5.50 -5.43
C LYS A 60 0.90 5.95 -4.38
N VAL A 61 0.92 7.23 -4.05
CA VAL A 61 -0.03 7.86 -3.14
C VAL A 61 -1.01 8.69 -3.96
N GLN A 62 -2.27 8.32 -3.92
CA GLN A 62 -3.32 9.01 -4.66
C GLN A 62 -3.76 10.30 -3.96
N ASN A 63 -4.65 11.06 -4.59
CA ASN A 63 -5.08 12.38 -4.11
C ASN A 63 -5.71 12.32 -2.70
N ASN A 64 -5.52 13.40 -1.93
CA ASN A 64 -6.15 13.63 -0.63
C ASN A 64 -5.78 12.60 0.44
N VAL A 65 -4.56 12.10 0.45
CA VAL A 65 -4.05 11.17 1.48
C VAL A 65 -3.13 11.92 2.42
N SER A 66 -3.35 11.73 3.74
CA SER A 66 -2.41 12.17 4.78
C SER A 66 -1.71 10.98 5.40
N ILE A 67 -0.38 10.98 5.34
CA ILE A 67 0.50 9.97 5.93
C ILE A 67 1.07 10.58 7.21
N TYR A 68 0.66 10.07 8.36
CA TYR A 68 1.03 10.62 9.65
C TYR A 68 2.32 10.04 10.20
N THR A 69 2.98 10.79 11.09
CA THR A 69 4.13 10.32 11.88
C THR A 69 3.80 8.98 12.55
N GLY A 70 4.72 8.02 12.43
CA GLY A 70 4.54 6.64 12.88
C GLY A 70 4.19 5.67 11.74
N CYS A 71 3.83 6.16 10.56
CA CYS A 71 3.70 5.30 9.38
C CYS A 71 5.06 5.00 8.76
N GLU A 72 5.28 3.74 8.41
CA GLU A 72 6.39 3.25 7.61
C GLU A 72 5.82 2.50 6.40
N ILE A 73 6.28 2.86 5.19
CA ILE A 73 5.72 2.35 3.93
C ILE A 73 6.88 1.73 3.13
N GLU A 74 6.82 0.42 2.93
CA GLU A 74 7.80 -0.31 2.12
C GLU A 74 7.58 -0.03 0.61
N ASP A 75 8.42 -0.65 -0.24
CA ASP A 75 8.37 -0.49 -1.69
C ASP A 75 7.05 -0.96 -2.31
N ASP A 76 6.71 -0.45 -3.49
CA ASP A 76 5.61 -0.89 -4.34
C ASP A 76 4.20 -0.75 -3.72
N VAL A 77 4.04 -0.01 -2.63
CA VAL A 77 2.74 0.21 -1.96
C VAL A 77 1.87 1.17 -2.76
N PHE A 78 0.58 0.87 -2.83
CA PHE A 78 -0.45 1.74 -3.41
C PHE A 78 -1.42 2.23 -2.33
N LEU A 79 -1.51 3.55 -2.15
CA LEU A 79 -2.50 4.20 -1.31
C LEU A 79 -3.56 4.86 -2.19
N GLY A 80 -4.77 4.32 -2.16
CA GLY A 80 -5.91 4.78 -2.95
C GLY A 80 -6.42 6.17 -2.54
N PRO A 81 -7.15 6.86 -3.41
CA PRO A 81 -7.58 8.23 -3.15
C PRO A 81 -8.43 8.32 -1.88
N SER A 82 -8.14 9.34 -1.08
CA SER A 82 -8.84 9.64 0.16
C SER A 82 -8.85 8.48 1.18
N CYS A 83 -7.90 7.54 1.10
CA CYS A 83 -7.74 6.59 2.20
C CYS A 83 -7.25 7.33 3.45
N VAL A 84 -7.69 6.87 4.61
CA VAL A 84 -7.45 7.52 5.90
C VAL A 84 -6.49 6.66 6.73
N LEU A 85 -5.39 7.26 7.15
CA LEU A 85 -4.47 6.66 8.10
C LEU A 85 -4.62 7.38 9.45
N THR A 86 -4.36 6.69 10.55
CA THR A 86 -4.36 7.27 11.89
C THR A 86 -3.04 7.02 12.59
N ASN A 87 -2.75 7.70 13.69
CA ASN A 87 -1.53 7.49 14.49
C ASN A 87 -1.77 7.46 16.00
N VAL A 88 -3.01 7.64 16.43
CA VAL A 88 -3.44 7.55 17.84
C VAL A 88 -4.77 6.82 17.91
N THR A 89 -4.84 5.74 18.69
CA THR A 89 -6.06 4.93 18.83
C THR A 89 -7.15 5.61 19.67
N ASN A 90 -6.76 6.42 20.65
CA ASN A 90 -7.70 7.03 21.61
C ASN A 90 -7.53 8.57 21.73
N PRO A 91 -7.69 9.33 20.62
CA PRO A 91 -7.48 10.78 20.64
C PRO A 91 -8.51 11.50 21.52
N ARG A 92 -8.05 12.54 22.24
CA ARG A 92 -8.89 13.50 22.96
C ARG A 92 -8.22 14.86 22.89
N SER A 93 -8.94 15.88 22.51
CA SER A 93 -8.42 17.24 22.34
C SER A 93 -7.79 17.80 23.64
N GLN A 94 -8.32 17.46 24.80
CA GLN A 94 -7.80 17.89 26.10
C GLN A 94 -6.64 17.06 26.63
N VAL A 95 -6.24 15.98 25.95
CA VAL A 95 -5.20 15.05 26.39
C VAL A 95 -4.09 14.98 25.35
N ASN A 96 -2.94 15.54 25.69
CA ASN A 96 -1.77 15.49 24.83
C ASN A 96 -1.23 14.05 24.74
N ARG A 97 -1.12 13.53 23.50
CA ARG A 97 -0.60 12.19 23.20
C ARG A 97 0.50 12.20 22.13
N HIS A 98 1.17 13.34 21.93
CA HIS A 98 2.22 13.46 20.89
C HIS A 98 3.38 12.46 21.06
N SER A 99 3.67 12.05 22.28
CA SER A 99 4.71 11.04 22.57
C SER A 99 4.22 9.58 22.42
N LEU A 100 2.94 9.39 22.08
CA LEU A 100 2.29 8.07 22.04
C LEU A 100 1.81 7.70 20.63
N TYR A 101 2.41 8.25 19.59
CA TYR A 101 2.09 7.85 18.23
C TYR A 101 2.43 6.39 17.98
N GLU A 102 1.47 5.66 17.45
CA GLU A 102 1.58 4.24 17.18
C GLU A 102 2.17 3.99 15.78
N LYS A 103 3.07 3.02 15.69
CA LYS A 103 3.69 2.65 14.43
C LYS A 103 2.75 1.79 13.59
N THR A 104 2.60 2.13 12.32
CA THR A 104 1.85 1.33 11.33
C THR A 104 2.76 1.00 10.17
N LEU A 105 2.92 -0.29 9.88
CA LEU A 105 3.79 -0.78 8.81
C LEU A 105 2.96 -1.23 7.61
N PHE A 106 3.25 -0.66 6.45
CA PHE A 106 2.72 -1.08 5.15
C PHE A 106 3.81 -1.85 4.42
N ARG A 107 3.67 -3.16 4.35
CA ARG A 107 4.67 -4.01 3.72
C ARG A 107 4.61 -3.95 2.21
N ARG A 108 5.70 -4.40 1.55
CA ARG A 108 5.89 -4.37 0.10
C ARG A 108 4.62 -4.76 -0.67
N GLY A 109 4.26 -3.95 -1.65
CA GLY A 109 3.15 -4.23 -2.56
C GLY A 109 1.74 -4.18 -1.95
N ALA A 110 1.59 -3.77 -0.68
CA ALA A 110 0.27 -3.61 -0.08
C ALA A 110 -0.56 -2.58 -0.85
N THR A 111 -1.83 -2.88 -1.09
CA THR A 111 -2.78 -1.99 -1.76
C THR A 111 -3.90 -1.59 -0.81
N ILE A 112 -4.07 -0.30 -0.63
CA ILE A 112 -5.16 0.28 0.16
C ILE A 112 -6.15 0.94 -0.78
N GLY A 113 -7.38 0.45 -0.78
CA GLY A 113 -8.45 0.94 -1.65
C GLY A 113 -8.92 2.35 -1.28
N ALA A 114 -9.61 3.01 -2.22
CA ALA A 114 -10.17 4.34 -2.02
C ALA A 114 -11.07 4.41 -0.78
N ASN A 115 -10.98 5.51 -0.01
CA ASN A 115 -11.75 5.73 1.22
C ASN A 115 -11.62 4.63 2.29
N ALA A 116 -10.66 3.72 2.20
CA ALA A 116 -10.40 2.77 3.27
C ALA A 116 -9.77 3.48 4.47
N THR A 117 -10.07 3.01 5.68
CA THR A 117 -9.52 3.54 6.93
C THR A 117 -8.61 2.50 7.58
N ILE A 118 -7.39 2.91 7.91
CA ILE A 118 -6.40 2.08 8.60
C ILE A 118 -6.22 2.63 10.01
N VAL A 119 -6.63 1.86 11.01
CA VAL A 119 -6.37 2.17 12.42
C VAL A 119 -4.90 1.88 12.71
N CYS A 120 -4.24 2.77 13.44
CA CYS A 120 -2.81 2.68 13.73
C CYS A 120 -2.44 1.46 14.61
N GLY A 121 -1.14 1.21 14.72
CA GLY A 121 -0.59 0.15 15.57
C GLY A 121 -0.59 -1.25 14.93
N ILE A 122 -0.78 -1.33 13.61
CA ILE A 122 -0.93 -2.61 12.90
C ILE A 122 0.06 -2.75 11.74
N THR A 123 0.22 -3.98 11.28
CA THR A 123 0.97 -4.33 10.07
C THR A 123 0.03 -4.75 8.94
N LEU A 124 0.17 -4.11 7.78
CA LEU A 124 -0.45 -4.52 6.52
C LEU A 124 0.56 -5.42 5.79
N GLY A 125 0.24 -6.71 5.65
CA GLY A 125 1.12 -7.73 5.06
C GLY A 125 1.46 -7.47 3.58
N ARG A 126 2.50 -8.16 3.09
CA ARG A 126 2.96 -8.03 1.69
C ARG A 126 1.83 -8.35 0.73
N TYR A 127 1.68 -7.52 -0.31
CA TYR A 127 0.67 -7.72 -1.37
C TYR A 127 -0.75 -7.91 -0.85
N CYS A 128 -1.05 -7.54 0.39
CA CYS A 128 -2.42 -7.52 0.87
C CYS A 128 -3.25 -6.49 0.09
N PHE A 129 -4.53 -6.73 -0.01
CA PHE A 129 -5.46 -5.85 -0.72
C PHE A 129 -6.62 -5.47 0.18
N VAL A 130 -6.67 -4.22 0.60
CA VAL A 130 -7.78 -3.65 1.35
C VAL A 130 -8.76 -3.05 0.35
N ALA A 131 -9.98 -3.57 0.29
CA ALA A 131 -11.01 -3.08 -0.61
C ALA A 131 -11.45 -1.65 -0.25
N ALA A 132 -11.94 -0.91 -1.24
CA ALA A 132 -12.44 0.44 -1.05
C ALA A 132 -13.49 0.52 0.08
N GLY A 133 -13.43 1.58 0.91
CA GLY A 133 -14.34 1.82 2.02
C GLY A 133 -14.21 0.87 3.22
N SER A 134 -13.22 0.00 3.24
CA SER A 134 -13.01 -0.94 4.35
C SER A 134 -12.35 -0.26 5.56
N VAL A 135 -12.63 -0.75 6.78
CA VAL A 135 -12.02 -0.25 8.03
C VAL A 135 -11.17 -1.36 8.65
N VAL A 136 -9.86 -1.23 8.58
CA VAL A 136 -8.89 -2.21 9.08
C VAL A 136 -8.48 -1.84 10.50
N THR A 137 -8.68 -2.78 11.44
CA THR A 137 -8.46 -2.57 12.87
C THR A 137 -7.48 -3.57 13.49
N LYS A 138 -6.90 -4.46 12.70
CA LYS A 138 -5.97 -5.52 13.14
C LYS A 138 -4.98 -5.82 12.03
N ASP A 139 -3.89 -6.49 12.38
CA ASP A 139 -2.89 -6.98 11.41
C ASP A 139 -3.53 -7.73 10.25
N VAL A 140 -2.98 -7.52 9.08
CA VAL A 140 -3.42 -8.13 7.83
C VAL A 140 -2.36 -9.10 7.33
N PRO A 141 -2.69 -10.38 7.08
CA PRO A 141 -1.76 -11.34 6.51
C PRO A 141 -1.27 -10.95 5.11
N ASP A 142 -0.11 -11.48 4.73
CA ASP A 142 0.40 -11.36 3.36
C ASP A 142 -0.64 -11.89 2.36
N TYR A 143 -0.83 -11.17 1.23
CA TYR A 143 -1.79 -11.50 0.17
C TYR A 143 -3.28 -11.52 0.56
N ALA A 144 -3.65 -11.17 1.77
CA ALA A 144 -5.05 -11.21 2.20
C ALA A 144 -5.91 -10.16 1.49
N LEU A 145 -7.08 -10.56 1.02
CA LEU A 145 -8.15 -9.66 0.58
C LEU A 145 -9.03 -9.30 1.78
N MET A 146 -8.99 -8.03 2.18
CA MET A 146 -9.75 -7.49 3.31
C MET A 146 -10.93 -6.65 2.84
N ILE A 147 -12.14 -6.97 3.32
CA ILE A 147 -13.37 -6.26 2.92
C ILE A 147 -14.24 -5.98 4.14
N GLY A 148 -14.83 -4.80 4.18
CA GLY A 148 -15.93 -4.43 5.08
C GLY A 148 -15.53 -3.54 6.26
N ASN A 149 -16.49 -3.24 7.12
CA ASN A 149 -16.36 -2.46 8.34
C ASN A 149 -17.00 -3.21 9.52
N PRO A 150 -16.20 -3.74 10.47
CA PRO A 150 -14.75 -3.87 10.41
C PRO A 150 -14.30 -4.85 9.32
N ALA A 151 -13.15 -4.62 8.72
CA ALA A 151 -12.63 -5.45 7.63
C ALA A 151 -12.38 -6.89 8.09
N ARG A 152 -12.75 -7.85 7.22
CA ARG A 152 -12.52 -9.29 7.41
C ARG A 152 -11.87 -9.85 6.17
N ARG A 153 -11.01 -10.86 6.34
CA ARG A 153 -10.45 -11.58 5.20
C ARG A 153 -11.56 -12.30 4.44
N LYS A 154 -11.64 -12.03 3.14
CA LYS A 154 -12.61 -12.64 2.22
C LYS A 154 -11.96 -13.54 1.16
N GLY A 155 -10.65 -13.63 1.17
CA GLY A 155 -9.89 -14.42 0.22
C GLY A 155 -8.44 -14.01 0.15
N TRP A 156 -7.83 -14.31 -0.98
CA TRP A 156 -6.44 -14.04 -1.28
C TRP A 156 -6.31 -13.32 -2.62
N MET A 157 -5.29 -12.45 -2.73
CA MET A 157 -4.98 -11.70 -3.94
C MET A 157 -3.63 -12.12 -4.50
N SER A 158 -3.52 -12.17 -5.82
CA SER A 158 -2.23 -12.31 -6.49
C SER A 158 -1.46 -10.98 -6.49
N ARG A 159 -0.18 -11.01 -6.86
CA ARG A 159 0.64 -9.81 -7.04
C ARG A 159 0.13 -8.88 -8.16
N HIS A 160 -0.70 -9.41 -9.07
CA HIS A 160 -1.36 -8.66 -10.16
C HIS A 160 -2.75 -8.15 -9.79
N GLY A 161 -3.17 -8.29 -8.51
CA GLY A 161 -4.46 -7.77 -8.04
C GLY A 161 -5.67 -8.63 -8.45
N HIS A 162 -5.48 -9.91 -8.76
CA HIS A 162 -6.56 -10.85 -9.03
C HIS A 162 -6.88 -11.73 -7.82
N ILE A 163 -8.18 -11.99 -7.60
CA ILE A 163 -8.61 -12.91 -6.56
C ILE A 163 -8.15 -14.33 -6.92
N LEU A 164 -7.43 -14.96 -6.01
CA LEU A 164 -7.00 -16.34 -6.14
C LEU A 164 -8.13 -17.28 -5.72
N LYS A 165 -8.48 -18.22 -6.59
CA LYS A 165 -9.58 -19.18 -6.42
C LYS A 165 -9.18 -20.53 -6.99
N ASN A 166 -10.03 -21.54 -6.72
CA ASN A 166 -9.98 -22.85 -7.36
C ASN A 166 -8.58 -23.49 -7.28
N PRO A 167 -8.12 -23.86 -6.06
CA PRO A 167 -6.88 -24.60 -5.93
C PRO A 167 -7.00 -25.93 -6.68
N ASP A 168 -5.91 -26.35 -7.34
CA ASP A 168 -5.81 -27.66 -7.96
C ASP A 168 -5.69 -28.80 -6.92
N SER A 169 -5.44 -30.03 -7.39
CA SER A 169 -5.27 -31.22 -6.52
C SER A 169 -4.16 -31.09 -5.49
N ASP A 170 -3.15 -30.26 -5.76
CA ASP A 170 -1.99 -30.01 -4.92
C ASP A 170 -2.18 -28.75 -4.04
N GLY A 171 -3.35 -28.11 -4.11
CA GLY A 171 -3.69 -26.90 -3.36
C GLY A 171 -3.11 -25.60 -3.97
N VAL A 172 -2.60 -25.66 -5.19
CA VAL A 172 -2.00 -24.52 -5.87
C VAL A 172 -3.06 -23.68 -6.58
N MET A 173 -3.06 -22.38 -6.29
CA MET A 173 -3.88 -21.38 -6.98
C MET A 173 -3.03 -20.66 -8.01
N LYS A 174 -3.63 -20.28 -9.14
CA LYS A 174 -2.93 -19.60 -10.24
C LYS A 174 -3.55 -18.24 -10.50
N CYS A 175 -2.69 -17.23 -10.66
CA CYS A 175 -3.14 -15.90 -11.11
C CYS A 175 -3.63 -15.98 -12.57
N PRO A 176 -4.84 -15.54 -12.89
CA PRO A 176 -5.37 -15.65 -14.25
C PRO A 176 -4.65 -14.77 -15.27
N GLU A 177 -4.01 -13.68 -14.85
CA GLU A 177 -3.27 -12.77 -15.71
C GLU A 177 -1.81 -13.20 -15.89
N SER A 178 -1.07 -13.28 -14.80
CA SER A 178 0.39 -13.55 -14.85
C SER A 178 0.75 -15.02 -14.91
N GLY A 179 -0.16 -15.90 -14.54
CA GLY A 179 0.15 -17.32 -14.41
C GLY A 179 0.94 -17.69 -13.15
N LEU A 180 1.36 -16.72 -12.34
CA LEU A 180 2.06 -16.97 -11.08
C LEU A 180 1.25 -17.89 -10.15
N LYS A 181 1.95 -18.80 -9.49
CA LYS A 181 1.39 -19.85 -8.63
C LYS A 181 1.53 -19.49 -7.17
N TYR A 182 0.52 -19.85 -6.39
CA TYR A 182 0.44 -19.56 -4.98
C TYR A 182 -0.05 -20.78 -4.20
N ILE A 183 0.48 -21.00 -3.01
CA ILE A 183 0.06 -22.07 -2.11
C ILE A 183 -0.16 -21.56 -0.69
N LEU A 184 -1.14 -22.13 0.01
CA LEU A 184 -1.30 -21.90 1.43
C LEU A 184 -0.27 -22.75 2.18
N ALA A 185 0.77 -22.11 2.73
CA ALA A 185 1.75 -22.75 3.58
C ALA A 185 1.19 -23.06 4.98
N SER A 186 0.17 -22.31 5.43
CA SER A 186 -0.65 -22.55 6.60
C SER A 186 -1.97 -21.78 6.48
N GLU A 187 -2.88 -21.93 7.45
CA GLU A 187 -4.21 -21.27 7.42
C GLU A 187 -4.19 -19.77 7.10
N ASN A 188 -3.15 -19.06 7.53
CA ASN A 188 -3.04 -17.60 7.36
C ASN A 188 -1.79 -17.18 6.59
N VAL A 189 -1.11 -18.08 5.92
CA VAL A 189 0.15 -17.81 5.24
C VAL A 189 0.07 -18.29 3.79
N LEU A 190 -0.15 -17.36 2.87
CA LEU A 190 -0.01 -17.59 1.43
C LEU A 190 1.42 -17.29 0.99
N ARG A 191 1.93 -18.06 0.04
CA ARG A 191 3.24 -17.84 -0.59
C ARG A 191 3.14 -17.88 -2.11
N CYS A 192 3.91 -17.03 -2.78
CA CYS A 192 4.18 -17.15 -4.21
C CYS A 192 5.25 -18.22 -4.42
N LEU A 193 5.05 -19.13 -5.37
CA LEU A 193 6.00 -20.21 -5.65
C LEU A 193 7.04 -19.84 -6.70
N ASP A 194 6.73 -18.86 -7.55
CA ASP A 194 7.54 -18.57 -8.74
C ASP A 194 8.51 -17.39 -8.53
N ILE A 195 8.20 -16.48 -7.59
CA ILE A 195 8.99 -15.27 -7.34
C ILE A 195 9.05 -15.02 -5.84
N ASP A 196 10.24 -14.74 -5.32
CA ASP A 196 10.43 -14.33 -3.92
C ASP A 196 9.65 -13.05 -3.60
N GLU A 197 9.02 -12.99 -2.43
CA GLU A 197 8.17 -11.85 -2.02
C GLU A 197 8.95 -10.54 -1.87
N ASP A 198 10.24 -10.58 -1.67
CA ASP A 198 11.08 -9.39 -1.54
C ASP A 198 11.69 -8.95 -2.89
N GLN A 199 11.45 -9.71 -3.97
CA GLN A 199 11.87 -9.33 -5.32
C GLN A 199 10.75 -8.57 -6.07
N PRO A 200 11.09 -7.56 -6.89
CA PRO A 200 10.12 -6.90 -7.77
C PRO A 200 9.60 -7.89 -8.82
N LEU A 201 8.48 -7.54 -9.46
CA LEU A 201 8.04 -8.26 -10.66
C LEU A 201 9.05 -8.08 -11.78
N PRO A 202 9.31 -9.12 -12.60
CA PRO A 202 10.02 -8.98 -13.87
C PRO A 202 9.38 -7.89 -14.75
N GLU A 203 10.19 -7.17 -15.51
CA GLU A 203 9.73 -6.01 -16.29
C GLU A 203 8.58 -6.36 -17.25
N GLU A 204 8.62 -7.51 -17.89
CA GLU A 204 7.58 -8.03 -18.77
C GLU A 204 6.23 -8.28 -18.07
N MET A 205 6.21 -8.38 -16.74
CA MET A 205 5.01 -8.58 -15.94
C MET A 205 4.46 -7.29 -15.32
N THR A 206 5.09 -6.14 -15.58
CA THR A 206 4.70 -4.86 -14.96
C THR A 206 3.61 -4.10 -15.71
N SER A 207 3.15 -4.62 -16.86
CA SER A 207 2.13 -3.98 -17.69
C SER A 207 0.94 -4.90 -17.90
N GLY A 208 -0.26 -4.45 -17.50
CA GLY A 208 -1.51 -5.12 -17.82
C GLY A 208 -2.05 -4.68 -19.18
N SER A 209 -2.55 -5.61 -19.98
CA SER A 209 -3.08 -5.36 -21.32
C SER A 209 -4.55 -5.77 -21.52
N VAL A 210 -5.16 -6.42 -20.52
CA VAL A 210 -6.52 -6.97 -20.57
C VAL A 210 -7.34 -6.39 -19.43
N PHE A 211 -8.59 -6.03 -19.70
CA PHE A 211 -9.47 -5.49 -18.66
C PHE A 211 -9.81 -6.53 -17.60
N TYR A 212 -9.87 -6.11 -16.34
CA TYR A 212 -10.15 -6.99 -15.20
C TYR A 212 -11.44 -7.83 -15.37
N ASP A 213 -12.48 -7.29 -16.01
CA ASP A 213 -13.75 -7.98 -16.19
C ASP A 213 -13.68 -9.18 -17.17
N GLU A 214 -12.70 -9.22 -18.06
CA GLU A 214 -12.47 -10.37 -18.93
C GLU A 214 -11.98 -11.59 -18.12
N PHE A 215 -11.14 -11.35 -17.12
CA PHE A 215 -10.69 -12.41 -16.21
C PHE A 215 -11.82 -12.94 -15.31
N LYS A 216 -12.81 -12.11 -14.95
CA LYS A 216 -13.97 -12.53 -14.14
C LYS A 216 -14.87 -13.52 -14.89
N LYS A 217 -15.06 -13.34 -16.22
CA LYS A 217 -15.92 -14.20 -17.05
C LYS A 217 -15.38 -15.63 -17.15
N ASN A 218 -14.06 -15.78 -17.10
CA ASN A 218 -13.37 -17.07 -17.20
C ASN A 218 -13.24 -17.79 -15.83
N SER A 219 -13.80 -17.23 -14.76
CA SER A 219 -13.68 -17.72 -13.39
C SER A 219 -15.03 -18.18 -12.79
N GLN A 220 -16.07 -18.34 -13.64
CA GLN A 220 -17.40 -18.87 -13.27
C GLN A 220 -17.53 -20.34 -13.62
#